data_fdd3fd5e635410b39959da229ed16a56
#
_entry.id   fdd3fd5e635410b39959da229ed16a56
#
_cell.length_a   1.000
_cell.length_b   1.000
_cell.length_c   1.000
_cell.angle_alpha   90.00
_cell.angle_beta   90.00
_cell.angle_gamma   90.00
#
_symmetry.space_group_name_H-M   'P 1'
#
loop_
_entity.id
_entity.type
_entity.pdbx_description
1 polymer ?
#
loop_
_entity_poly.entity_id
_entity_poly.type
_entity_poly.pdbx_seq_one_letter_code
_entity_poly.pdbx_strand_id
1 'polypeptide(L)'
;NKANCELITHIVDWSEYRSIYQYLCDIDFVDLEIIYDNLMMRILIDSALRCSSKYILIGSNKSSESITLPKEWTSYKINKRFLKDCSYKAKKSIKSTKFCGFYERYIIPYIFNVNFIAPLDAFGYNKESALRTLISNWGYKDYPYKHYENTLTRFYQGYILPTKFGIDKRRLHYSSLIVSGQLDKKEALEMLKAPTYESKSLLDHDMEYFCWRMDWSMSELKDYIGRKKRTHSSYPSESNFYKIAKSIYSKIRK
;
A
#
# COMPACT_ATOMS: atom_id res chain seq x y z
N ASN A 1 7.25 -25.88 6.27
CA ASN A 1 7.45 -24.50 6.68
C ASN A 1 8.88 -24.29 7.18
N LYS A 2 9.79 -23.78 6.30
CA LYS A 2 11.21 -23.57 6.65
C LYS A 2 11.42 -22.58 7.81
N ALA A 3 10.47 -21.65 8.00
CA ALA A 3 10.57 -20.62 9.03
C ALA A 3 10.03 -21.05 10.40
N ASN A 4 9.44 -22.25 10.50
CA ASN A 4 8.77 -22.74 11.71
C ASN A 4 7.76 -21.73 12.28
N CYS A 5 7.02 -21.05 11.40
CA CYS A 5 6.00 -20.05 11.74
C CYS A 5 4.61 -20.57 11.38
N GLU A 6 3.63 -20.24 12.19
CA GLU A 6 2.23 -20.43 11.84
C GLU A 6 1.81 -19.45 10.74
N LEU A 7 1.12 -19.94 9.71
CA LEU A 7 0.56 -19.12 8.64
C LEU A 7 -0.94 -18.94 8.85
N ILE A 8 -1.36 -17.70 9.07
CA ILE A 8 -2.78 -17.32 9.11
C ILE A 8 -3.11 -16.62 7.81
N THR A 9 -4.01 -17.21 7.01
CA THR A 9 -4.48 -16.61 5.76
C THR A 9 -5.83 -15.93 5.98
N HIS A 10 -5.92 -14.66 5.61
CA HIS A 10 -7.17 -13.91 5.59
C HIS A 10 -7.62 -13.66 4.16
N ILE A 11 -8.74 -14.25 3.78
CA ILE A 11 -9.32 -14.09 2.44
C ILE A 11 -10.43 -13.04 2.51
N VAL A 12 -10.30 -12.00 1.70
CA VAL A 12 -11.33 -10.97 1.55
C VAL A 12 -12.37 -11.40 0.52
N ASP A 13 -13.65 -11.12 0.77
CA ASP A 13 -14.69 -11.29 -0.24
C ASP A 13 -14.53 -10.21 -1.31
N TRP A 14 -14.02 -10.63 -2.46
CA TRP A 14 -13.76 -9.70 -3.56
C TRP A 14 -15.05 -9.00 -4.04
N SER A 15 -16.21 -9.64 -3.97
CA SER A 15 -17.46 -9.02 -4.39
C SER A 15 -17.81 -7.78 -3.55
N GLU A 16 -17.44 -7.79 -2.26
CA GLU A 16 -17.61 -6.64 -1.38
C GLU A 16 -16.63 -5.51 -1.73
N TYR A 17 -15.38 -5.84 -2.05
CA TYR A 17 -14.33 -4.85 -2.30
C TYR A 17 -14.36 -4.28 -3.70
N ARG A 18 -14.74 -5.08 -4.71
CA ARG A 18 -14.84 -4.64 -6.11
C ARG A 18 -15.65 -3.36 -6.26
N SER A 19 -16.81 -3.30 -5.64
CA SER A 19 -17.70 -2.12 -5.74
C SER A 19 -17.05 -0.86 -5.17
N ILE A 20 -16.25 -0.98 -4.10
CA ILE A 20 -15.50 0.16 -3.54
C ILE A 20 -14.35 0.54 -4.47
N TYR A 21 -13.64 -0.44 -5.06
CA TYR A 21 -12.61 -0.19 -6.05
C TYR A 21 -13.16 0.54 -7.27
N GLN A 22 -14.29 0.07 -7.81
CA GLN A 22 -14.99 0.73 -8.92
C GLN A 22 -15.34 2.18 -8.53
N TYR A 23 -15.89 2.40 -7.34
CA TYR A 23 -16.20 3.75 -6.86
C TYR A 23 -14.94 4.61 -6.73
N LEU A 24 -13.82 4.10 -6.21
CA LEU A 24 -12.56 4.83 -6.15
C LEU A 24 -12.04 5.19 -7.56
N CYS A 25 -12.19 4.29 -8.53
CA CYS A 25 -11.89 4.59 -9.93
C CYS A 25 -12.83 5.67 -10.49
N ASP A 26 -14.13 5.61 -10.20
CA ASP A 26 -15.12 6.57 -10.69
C ASP A 26 -14.84 7.99 -10.20
N ILE A 27 -14.36 8.13 -8.99
CA ILE A 27 -13.97 9.42 -8.42
C ILE A 27 -12.52 9.81 -8.73
N ASP A 28 -11.80 9.04 -9.58
CA ASP A 28 -10.37 9.24 -9.88
C ASP A 28 -9.48 9.37 -8.64
N PHE A 29 -9.77 8.55 -7.63
CA PHE A 29 -8.97 8.54 -6.40
C PHE A 29 -7.58 7.97 -6.68
N VAL A 30 -6.55 8.75 -6.33
CA VAL A 30 -5.17 8.40 -6.72
C VAL A 30 -4.65 7.14 -6.03
N ASP A 31 -5.13 6.85 -4.83
CA ASP A 31 -4.57 5.80 -3.97
C ASP A 31 -5.50 4.59 -3.88
N LEU A 32 -5.52 3.78 -4.93
CA LEU A 32 -6.36 2.58 -4.98
C LEU A 32 -5.96 1.50 -3.96
N GLU A 33 -4.75 1.56 -3.41
CA GLU A 33 -4.25 0.61 -2.42
C GLU A 33 -4.77 0.89 -1.00
N ILE A 34 -5.46 2.01 -0.79
CA ILE A 34 -5.97 2.42 0.54
C ILE A 34 -6.80 1.33 1.21
N ILE A 35 -7.58 0.55 0.44
CA ILE A 35 -8.44 -0.51 0.99
C ILE A 35 -7.58 -1.58 1.63
N TYR A 36 -6.61 -2.15 0.89
CA TYR A 36 -5.75 -3.23 1.36
C TYR A 36 -4.88 -2.81 2.53
N ASP A 37 -4.26 -1.64 2.44
CA ASP A 37 -3.41 -1.12 3.51
C ASP A 37 -4.19 -0.91 4.81
N ASN A 38 -5.43 -0.43 4.69
CA ASN A 38 -6.31 -0.25 5.84
C ASN A 38 -6.72 -1.58 6.47
N LEU A 39 -7.10 -2.56 5.64
CA LEU A 39 -7.50 -3.88 6.10
C LEU A 39 -6.34 -4.66 6.70
N MET A 40 -5.18 -4.64 6.05
CA MET A 40 -3.97 -5.27 6.57
C MET A 40 -3.66 -4.77 7.98
N MET A 41 -3.75 -3.47 8.20
CA MET A 41 -3.54 -2.88 9.52
C MET A 41 -4.56 -3.40 10.54
N ARG A 42 -5.83 -3.52 10.15
CA ARG A 42 -6.88 -4.07 11.03
C ARG A 42 -6.62 -5.53 11.36
N ILE A 43 -6.31 -6.34 10.36
CA ILE A 43 -6.05 -7.77 10.52
C ILE A 43 -4.84 -8.02 11.44
N LEU A 44 -3.76 -7.25 11.27
CA LEU A 44 -2.58 -7.34 12.13
C LEU A 44 -2.91 -7.07 13.59
N ILE A 45 -3.68 -6.03 13.88
CA ILE A 45 -4.09 -5.69 15.25
C ILE A 45 -5.01 -6.78 15.83
N ASP A 46 -6.02 -7.21 15.09
CA ASP A 46 -6.95 -8.24 15.54
C ASP A 46 -6.23 -9.59 15.76
N SER A 47 -5.21 -9.91 14.93
CA SER A 47 -4.40 -11.12 15.09
C SER A 47 -3.50 -11.03 16.33
N ALA A 48 -2.85 -9.88 16.55
CA ALA A 48 -2.03 -9.68 17.75
C ALA A 48 -2.87 -9.84 19.04
N LEU A 49 -4.08 -9.29 19.05
CA LEU A 49 -4.99 -9.44 20.19
C LEU A 49 -5.41 -10.90 20.41
N ARG A 50 -5.77 -11.62 19.35
CA ARG A 50 -6.15 -13.06 19.43
C ARG A 50 -5.03 -13.93 19.96
N CYS A 51 -3.81 -13.67 19.49
CA CYS A 51 -2.62 -14.41 19.90
C CYS A 51 -2.00 -13.89 21.21
N SER A 52 -2.61 -12.89 21.86
CA SER A 52 -2.06 -12.20 23.04
C SER A 52 -0.63 -11.67 22.80
N SER A 53 -0.28 -11.37 21.55
CA SER A 53 1.03 -10.83 21.19
C SER A 53 1.16 -9.37 21.57
N LYS A 54 2.29 -9.01 22.17
CA LYS A 54 2.65 -7.62 22.49
C LYS A 54 3.37 -6.91 21.35
N TYR A 55 3.73 -7.62 20.29
CA TYR A 55 4.54 -7.10 19.19
C TYR A 55 3.95 -7.47 17.83
N ILE A 56 3.95 -6.49 16.94
CA ILE A 56 3.70 -6.65 15.50
C ILE A 56 4.97 -6.22 14.78
N LEU A 57 5.64 -7.16 14.12
CA LEU A 57 6.83 -6.86 13.32
C LEU A 57 6.39 -6.36 11.93
N ILE A 58 6.95 -5.24 11.51
CA ILE A 58 6.70 -4.66 10.19
C ILE A 58 7.98 -4.61 9.36
N GLY A 59 7.88 -4.89 8.06
CA GLY A 59 9.01 -4.91 7.14
C GLY A 59 9.43 -3.54 6.63
N SER A 60 8.73 -2.46 7.01
CA SER A 60 9.15 -1.11 6.65
C SER A 60 10.50 -0.77 7.25
N ASN A 61 11.31 0.02 6.51
CA ASN A 61 12.64 0.42 6.94
C ASN A 61 13.03 1.79 6.35
N LYS A 62 13.88 2.51 7.07
CA LYS A 62 14.35 3.83 6.64
C LYS A 62 15.24 3.78 5.41
N SER A 63 15.99 2.70 5.21
CA SER A 63 16.96 2.60 4.11
C SER A 63 16.29 2.59 2.74
N SER A 64 15.12 1.97 2.59
CA SER A 64 14.40 1.88 1.31
C SER A 64 13.08 2.64 1.26
N GLU A 65 12.64 3.25 2.38
CA GLU A 65 11.31 3.88 2.51
C GLU A 65 11.35 5.21 3.28
N SER A 66 12.52 5.88 3.37
CA SER A 66 12.66 7.12 4.15
C SER A 66 11.98 8.33 3.51
N ILE A 67 11.81 8.32 2.20
CA ILE A 67 11.27 9.49 1.49
C ILE A 67 9.75 9.53 1.66
N THR A 68 9.27 10.65 2.19
CA THR A 68 7.84 10.90 2.35
C THR A 68 7.19 11.13 1.00
N LEU A 69 6.08 10.43 0.74
CA LEU A 69 5.29 10.64 -0.46
C LEU A 69 4.71 12.06 -0.51
N PRO A 70 4.73 12.72 -1.68
CA PRO A 70 3.95 13.92 -1.90
C PRO A 70 2.47 13.68 -1.53
N LYS A 71 1.82 14.68 -0.96
CA LYS A 71 0.41 14.54 -0.50
C LYS A 71 -0.55 14.17 -1.64
N GLU A 72 -0.21 14.60 -2.84
CA GLU A 72 -0.96 14.35 -4.07
C GLU A 72 -0.83 12.90 -4.57
N TRP A 73 0.16 12.15 -4.07
CA TRP A 73 0.45 10.77 -4.49
C TRP A 73 -0.12 9.72 -3.55
N THR A 74 -0.62 10.12 -2.40
CA THR A 74 -1.06 9.21 -1.35
C THR A 74 -2.24 9.77 -0.59
N SER A 75 -2.88 8.91 0.18
CA SER A 75 -3.94 9.25 1.11
C SER A 75 -3.61 8.82 2.53
N TYR A 76 -4.34 9.31 3.50
CA TYR A 76 -4.23 8.84 4.87
C TYR A 76 -4.83 7.43 4.99
N LYS A 77 -3.96 6.43 5.11
CA LYS A 77 -4.34 5.00 5.05
C LYS A 77 -5.28 4.56 6.18
N ILE A 78 -5.16 5.16 7.37
CA ILE A 78 -5.98 4.83 8.54
C ILE A 78 -7.23 5.72 8.54
N ASN A 79 -8.10 5.51 7.56
CA ASN A 79 -9.24 6.39 7.31
C ASN A 79 -10.55 5.61 7.17
N LYS A 80 -11.00 5.04 8.29
CA LYS A 80 -12.25 4.27 8.39
C LYS A 80 -13.46 5.09 7.92
N ARG A 81 -13.48 6.40 8.25
CA ARG A 81 -14.58 7.29 7.87
C ARG A 81 -14.72 7.40 6.35
N PHE A 82 -13.59 7.61 5.65
CA PHE A 82 -13.59 7.67 4.19
C PHE A 82 -14.02 6.34 3.56
N LEU A 83 -13.47 5.23 4.03
CA LEU A 83 -13.80 3.91 3.47
C LEU A 83 -15.25 3.50 3.74
N LYS A 84 -15.83 3.90 4.86
CA LYS A 84 -17.27 3.75 5.12
C LYS A 84 -18.12 4.61 4.17
N ASP A 85 -17.71 5.85 3.90
CA ASP A 85 -18.38 6.72 2.94
C ASP A 85 -18.31 6.13 1.52
N CYS A 86 -17.14 5.60 1.10
CA CYS A 86 -17.01 4.88 -0.17
C CYS A 86 -17.92 3.66 -0.24
N SER A 87 -17.97 2.86 0.82
CA SER A 87 -18.86 1.67 0.91
C SER A 87 -20.34 2.07 0.77
N TYR A 88 -20.75 3.13 1.46
CA TYR A 88 -22.11 3.65 1.36
C TYR A 88 -22.45 4.14 -0.06
N LYS A 89 -21.56 4.92 -0.67
CA LYS A 89 -21.75 5.45 -2.03
C LYS A 89 -21.68 4.36 -3.10
N ALA A 90 -20.85 3.34 -2.89
CA ALA A 90 -20.83 2.14 -3.73
C ALA A 90 -22.06 1.23 -3.53
N LYS A 91 -23.01 1.59 -2.64
CA LYS A 91 -24.19 0.79 -2.28
C LYS A 91 -23.84 -0.64 -1.88
N LYS A 92 -22.69 -0.85 -1.26
CA LYS A 92 -22.19 -2.15 -0.84
C LYS A 92 -21.75 -2.12 0.62
N SER A 93 -22.32 -3.00 1.43
CA SER A 93 -21.89 -3.21 2.82
C SER A 93 -20.77 -4.23 2.86
N ILE A 94 -19.66 -3.89 3.52
CA ILE A 94 -18.60 -4.84 3.81
C ILE A 94 -18.91 -5.53 5.13
N LYS A 95 -19.05 -6.85 5.08
CA LYS A 95 -19.36 -7.72 6.22
C LYS A 95 -18.17 -8.59 6.62
N SER A 96 -17.35 -8.98 5.64
CA SER A 96 -16.23 -9.92 5.83
C SER A 96 -15.10 -9.34 6.67
N THR A 97 -14.94 -8.02 6.70
CA THR A 97 -13.84 -7.36 7.44
C THR A 97 -14.26 -5.98 7.94
N LYS A 98 -13.62 -5.53 9.00
CA LYS A 98 -13.83 -4.19 9.59
C LYS A 98 -12.70 -3.26 9.17
N PHE A 99 -13.04 -2.03 8.81
CA PHE A 99 -12.03 -0.99 8.55
C PHE A 99 -11.30 -0.56 9.82
N CYS A 100 -10.04 -0.18 9.64
CA CYS A 100 -9.19 0.40 10.65
C CYS A 100 -9.33 1.93 10.67
N GLY A 101 -9.71 2.50 11.79
CA GLY A 101 -9.74 3.93 12.03
C GLY A 101 -8.73 4.35 13.10
N PHE A 102 -8.81 5.61 13.52
CA PHE A 102 -7.93 6.16 14.54
C PHE A 102 -7.97 5.35 15.85
N TYR A 103 -9.16 5.00 16.31
CA TYR A 103 -9.35 4.23 17.53
C TYR A 103 -8.68 2.85 17.45
N GLU A 104 -8.95 2.12 16.38
CA GLU A 104 -8.40 0.78 16.18
C GLU A 104 -6.88 0.80 16.05
N ARG A 105 -6.31 1.81 15.36
CA ARG A 105 -4.86 1.89 15.10
C ARG A 105 -4.04 2.37 16.29
N TYR A 106 -4.58 3.26 17.12
CA TYR A 106 -3.80 3.93 18.15
C TYR A 106 -4.28 3.64 19.55
N ILE A 107 -5.58 3.63 19.79
CA ILE A 107 -6.14 3.47 21.15
C ILE A 107 -6.13 2.00 21.58
N ILE A 108 -6.62 1.09 20.73
CA ILE A 108 -6.63 -0.35 21.06
C ILE A 108 -5.20 -0.87 21.33
N PRO A 109 -4.21 -0.69 20.44
CA PRO A 109 -2.85 -1.12 20.71
C PRO A 109 -2.25 -0.51 21.99
N TYR A 110 -2.55 0.74 22.28
CA TYR A 110 -2.10 1.39 23.50
C TYR A 110 -2.69 0.71 24.77
N ILE A 111 -4.00 0.47 24.80
CA ILE A 111 -4.69 -0.18 25.94
C ILE A 111 -4.15 -1.60 26.17
N PHE A 112 -3.93 -2.37 25.10
CA PHE A 112 -3.49 -3.76 25.17
C PHE A 112 -1.96 -3.92 25.15
N ASN A 113 -1.21 -2.81 25.15
CA ASN A 113 0.25 -2.78 25.07
C ASN A 113 0.80 -3.55 23.85
N VAL A 114 0.18 -3.34 22.69
CA VAL A 114 0.64 -3.90 21.41
C VAL A 114 1.51 -2.88 20.69
N ASN A 115 2.75 -3.26 20.38
CA ASN A 115 3.75 -2.37 19.80
C ASN A 115 4.10 -2.77 18.37
N PHE A 116 4.14 -1.78 17.46
CA PHE A 116 4.65 -1.98 16.11
C PHE A 116 6.16 -1.76 16.10
N ILE A 117 6.90 -2.76 15.65
CA ILE A 117 8.37 -2.74 15.62
C ILE A 117 8.84 -2.92 14.18
N ALA A 118 9.75 -2.04 13.73
CA ALA A 118 10.47 -2.12 12.47
C ALA A 118 11.90 -2.61 12.73
N PRO A 119 12.15 -3.92 12.85
CA PRO A 119 13.44 -4.45 13.27
C PRO A 119 14.56 -4.15 12.28
N LEU A 120 14.24 -4.00 10.99
CA LEU A 120 15.23 -3.72 9.95
C LEU A 120 15.95 -2.38 10.16
N ASP A 121 15.33 -1.42 10.86
CA ASP A 121 15.97 -0.16 11.20
C ASP A 121 17.11 -0.31 12.21
N ALA A 122 17.07 -1.37 13.02
CA ALA A 122 18.10 -1.64 14.04
C ALA A 122 19.31 -2.43 13.50
N PHE A 123 19.15 -3.13 12.36
CA PHE A 123 20.17 -4.05 11.85
C PHE A 123 20.98 -3.51 10.66
N GLY A 124 20.90 -2.21 10.34
CA GLY A 124 21.63 -1.66 9.21
C GLY A 124 21.20 -2.30 7.88
N TYR A 125 19.91 -2.35 7.61
CA TYR A 125 19.33 -3.02 6.46
C TYR A 125 19.96 -2.58 5.13
N ASN A 126 20.49 -3.55 4.38
CA ASN A 126 20.93 -3.39 3.00
C ASN A 126 20.06 -4.27 2.07
N LYS A 127 19.43 -3.65 1.08
CA LYS A 127 18.46 -4.33 0.20
C LYS A 127 19.10 -5.47 -0.59
N GLU A 128 20.28 -5.24 -1.17
CA GLU A 128 20.95 -6.24 -2.01
C GLU A 128 21.43 -7.45 -1.20
N SER A 129 21.99 -7.21 -0.01
CA SER A 129 22.41 -8.28 0.90
C SER A 129 21.21 -9.11 1.38
N ALA A 130 20.10 -8.45 1.73
CA ALA A 130 18.87 -9.13 2.14
C ALA A 130 18.31 -9.99 1.00
N LEU A 131 18.29 -9.46 -0.23
CA LEU A 131 17.82 -10.18 -1.41
C LEU A 131 18.69 -11.42 -1.68
N ARG A 132 20.01 -11.31 -1.65
CA ARG A 132 20.93 -12.45 -1.81
C ARG A 132 20.65 -13.53 -0.76
N THR A 133 20.46 -13.15 0.50
CA THR A 133 20.14 -14.08 1.59
C THR A 133 18.80 -14.78 1.36
N LEU A 134 17.78 -14.04 0.93
CA LEU A 134 16.44 -14.62 0.66
C LEU A 134 16.48 -15.60 -0.51
N ILE A 135 17.17 -15.25 -1.59
CA ILE A 135 17.31 -16.15 -2.77
C ILE A 135 18.06 -17.42 -2.37
N SER A 136 19.22 -17.30 -1.73
CA SER A 136 20.08 -18.45 -1.42
C SER A 136 19.46 -19.38 -0.38
N ASN A 137 18.87 -18.84 0.67
CA ASN A 137 18.43 -19.66 1.81
C ASN A 137 16.96 -20.06 1.75
N TRP A 138 16.13 -19.24 1.07
CA TRP A 138 14.67 -19.39 1.11
C TRP A 138 14.04 -19.66 -0.25
N GLY A 139 14.82 -19.56 -1.35
CA GLY A 139 14.32 -19.73 -2.71
C GLY A 139 13.38 -18.58 -3.15
N TYR A 140 13.61 -17.39 -2.61
CA TYR A 140 12.83 -16.20 -3.01
C TYR A 140 13.06 -15.90 -4.49
N LYS A 141 11.99 -15.54 -5.18
CA LYS A 141 12.07 -15.05 -6.57
C LYS A 141 12.06 -13.53 -6.55
N ASP A 142 13.07 -12.94 -7.17
CA ASP A 142 13.14 -11.48 -7.30
C ASP A 142 12.13 -10.96 -8.32
N TYR A 143 11.76 -9.70 -8.16
CA TYR A 143 10.87 -8.96 -9.05
C TYR A 143 11.59 -7.70 -9.54
N PRO A 144 11.33 -7.25 -10.78
CA PRO A 144 12.07 -6.11 -11.37
C PRO A 144 11.85 -4.82 -10.60
N TYR A 145 10.67 -4.66 -10.00
CA TYR A 145 10.35 -3.48 -9.20
C TYR A 145 9.62 -3.88 -7.91
N LYS A 146 9.72 -3.03 -6.90
CA LYS A 146 9.05 -3.23 -5.62
C LYS A 146 7.54 -3.36 -5.79
N HIS A 147 6.93 -4.34 -5.11
CA HIS A 147 5.51 -4.66 -5.13
C HIS A 147 4.96 -5.25 -6.45
N TYR A 148 5.85 -5.71 -7.35
CA TYR A 148 5.43 -6.33 -8.62
C TYR A 148 5.07 -7.82 -8.48
N GLU A 149 5.15 -8.39 -7.28
CA GLU A 149 4.68 -9.73 -6.96
C GLU A 149 3.15 -9.90 -7.04
N ASN A 150 2.40 -8.81 -6.88
CA ASN A 150 0.94 -8.79 -6.96
C ASN A 150 0.48 -8.15 -8.27
N THR A 151 -0.31 -8.86 -9.06
CA THR A 151 -0.78 -8.42 -10.38
C THR A 151 -1.55 -7.09 -10.32
N LEU A 152 -2.48 -6.93 -9.36
CA LEU A 152 -3.24 -5.68 -9.23
C LEU A 152 -2.32 -4.50 -8.86
N THR A 153 -1.40 -4.72 -7.92
CA THR A 153 -0.44 -3.69 -7.51
C THR A 153 0.52 -3.36 -8.65
N ARG A 154 1.02 -4.36 -9.38
CA ARG A 154 1.89 -4.16 -10.56
C ARG A 154 1.17 -3.32 -11.63
N PHE A 155 -0.07 -3.68 -11.95
CA PHE A 155 -0.84 -2.94 -12.95
C PHE A 155 -1.14 -1.51 -12.49
N TYR A 156 -1.54 -1.34 -11.24
CA TYR A 156 -1.79 -0.03 -10.67
C TYR A 156 -0.53 0.85 -10.65
N GLN A 157 0.58 0.36 -10.10
CA GLN A 157 1.81 1.13 -9.95
C GLN A 157 2.59 1.27 -11.26
N GLY A 158 2.57 0.25 -12.12
CA GLY A 158 3.32 0.23 -13.37
C GLY A 158 2.59 0.85 -14.56
N TYR A 159 1.26 0.92 -14.54
CA TYR A 159 0.49 1.44 -15.67
C TYR A 159 -0.50 2.54 -15.30
N ILE A 160 -1.40 2.31 -14.34
CA ILE A 160 -2.43 3.31 -14.00
C ILE A 160 -1.79 4.58 -13.45
N LEU A 161 -0.90 4.47 -12.47
CA LEU A 161 -0.25 5.64 -11.86
C LEU A 161 0.57 6.46 -12.87
N PRO A 162 1.46 5.88 -13.70
CA PRO A 162 2.20 6.65 -14.69
C PRO A 162 1.32 7.25 -15.76
N THR A 163 0.37 6.47 -16.32
CA THR A 163 -0.38 6.87 -17.51
C THR A 163 -1.49 7.87 -17.18
N LYS A 164 -2.26 7.61 -16.12
CA LYS A 164 -3.39 8.46 -15.76
C LYS A 164 -3.01 9.64 -14.85
N PHE A 165 -2.10 9.39 -13.91
CA PHE A 165 -1.78 10.37 -12.87
C PHE A 165 -0.40 11.01 -13.02
N GLY A 166 0.45 10.53 -13.94
CA GLY A 166 1.81 11.02 -14.12
C GLY A 166 2.76 10.69 -12.96
N ILE A 167 2.45 9.63 -12.20
CA ILE A 167 3.17 9.25 -10.98
C ILE A 167 3.99 7.98 -11.23
N ASP A 168 5.32 8.10 -11.10
CA ASP A 168 6.23 6.95 -11.11
C ASP A 168 6.80 6.71 -9.70
N LYS A 169 6.27 5.70 -9.00
CA LYS A 169 6.69 5.35 -7.64
C LYS A 169 8.14 4.87 -7.55
N ARG A 170 8.78 4.44 -8.64
CA ARG A 170 10.20 4.06 -8.65
C ARG A 170 11.08 5.21 -8.19
N ARG A 171 10.71 6.46 -8.52
CA ARG A 171 11.42 7.66 -8.07
C ARG A 171 11.57 7.74 -6.55
N LEU A 172 10.53 7.37 -5.80
CA LEU A 172 10.57 7.37 -4.33
C LEU A 172 11.50 6.29 -3.79
N HIS A 173 11.40 5.07 -4.35
CA HIS A 173 12.22 3.96 -3.93
C HIS A 173 13.70 4.22 -4.20
N TYR A 174 14.03 4.69 -5.41
CA TYR A 174 15.41 5.03 -5.75
C TYR A 174 15.93 6.21 -4.93
N SER A 175 15.11 7.22 -4.67
CA SER A 175 15.49 8.34 -3.80
C SER A 175 15.83 7.88 -2.39
N SER A 176 15.06 6.93 -1.81
CA SER A 176 15.37 6.36 -0.50
C SER A 176 16.70 5.60 -0.51
N LEU A 177 16.97 4.80 -1.56
CA LEU A 177 18.22 4.08 -1.71
C LEU A 177 19.43 5.03 -1.91
N ILE A 178 19.25 6.12 -2.64
CA ILE A 178 20.29 7.14 -2.81
C ILE A 178 20.61 7.79 -1.45
N VAL A 179 19.59 8.22 -0.72
CA VAL A 179 19.78 8.85 0.61
C VAL A 179 20.44 7.91 1.60
N SER A 180 20.17 6.60 1.51
CA SER A 180 20.82 5.59 2.37
C SER A 180 22.18 5.10 1.85
N GLY A 181 22.68 5.65 0.73
CA GLY A 181 23.98 5.27 0.15
C GLY A 181 23.99 3.90 -0.53
N GLN A 182 22.82 3.33 -0.84
CA GLN A 182 22.71 2.00 -1.46
C GLN A 182 22.56 2.04 -2.99
N LEU A 183 22.40 3.23 -3.59
CA LEU A 183 22.26 3.41 -5.04
C LEU A 183 22.89 4.75 -5.44
N ASP A 184 23.65 4.76 -6.54
CA ASP A 184 24.17 6.01 -7.11
C ASP A 184 23.07 6.77 -7.86
N LYS A 185 23.10 8.11 -7.80
CA LYS A 185 22.09 8.96 -8.45
C LYS A 185 22.10 8.82 -9.98
N LYS A 186 23.28 8.68 -10.60
CA LYS A 186 23.37 8.53 -12.08
C LYS A 186 22.79 7.18 -12.50
N GLU A 187 23.12 6.12 -11.77
CA GLU A 187 22.56 4.80 -11.99
C GLU A 187 21.03 4.81 -11.84
N ALA A 188 20.50 5.42 -10.77
CA ALA A 188 19.06 5.56 -10.57
C ALA A 188 18.36 6.29 -11.73
N LEU A 189 18.98 7.33 -12.29
CA LEU A 189 18.44 8.05 -13.44
C LEU A 189 18.43 7.19 -14.71
N GLU A 190 19.46 6.36 -14.94
CA GLU A 190 19.48 5.40 -16.03
C GLU A 190 18.39 4.33 -15.87
N MET A 191 18.24 3.78 -14.66
CA MET A 191 17.18 2.81 -14.37
C MET A 191 15.77 3.38 -14.60
N LEU A 192 15.56 4.68 -14.39
CA LEU A 192 14.26 5.33 -14.62
C LEU A 192 13.91 5.48 -16.12
N LYS A 193 14.89 5.36 -17.03
CA LYS A 193 14.63 5.37 -18.48
C LYS A 193 13.96 4.09 -18.98
N ALA A 194 14.15 2.98 -18.25
CA ALA A 194 13.50 1.73 -18.57
C ALA A 194 11.98 1.83 -18.42
N PRO A 195 11.19 1.15 -19.26
CA PRO A 195 9.75 1.12 -19.14
C PRO A 195 9.33 0.52 -17.79
N THR A 196 8.15 0.87 -17.32
CA THR A 196 7.57 0.34 -16.08
C THR A 196 7.07 -1.10 -16.22
N TYR A 197 6.96 -1.61 -17.45
CA TYR A 197 6.63 -3.00 -17.77
C TYR A 197 7.73 -3.66 -18.56
N GLU A 198 8.01 -4.93 -18.25
CA GLU A 198 9.05 -5.72 -18.93
C GLU A 198 8.68 -6.03 -20.37
N SER A 199 7.39 -6.23 -20.65
CA SER A 199 6.90 -6.53 -21.99
C SER A 199 5.47 -6.06 -22.20
N LYS A 200 5.13 -5.85 -23.49
CA LYS A 200 3.74 -5.55 -23.88
C LYS A 200 2.80 -6.71 -23.54
N SER A 201 3.24 -7.94 -23.74
CA SER A 201 2.43 -9.13 -23.43
C SER A 201 2.05 -9.21 -21.95
N LEU A 202 3.00 -8.88 -21.05
CA LEU A 202 2.70 -8.84 -19.60
C LEU A 202 1.71 -7.72 -19.27
N LEU A 203 1.85 -6.57 -19.92
CA LEU A 203 0.89 -5.47 -19.73
C LEU A 203 -0.51 -5.85 -20.22
N ASP A 204 -0.61 -6.44 -21.42
CA ASP A 204 -1.90 -6.86 -21.99
C ASP A 204 -2.59 -7.90 -21.07
N HIS A 205 -1.84 -8.88 -20.58
CA HIS A 205 -2.33 -9.86 -19.60
C HIS A 205 -2.85 -9.18 -18.32
N ASP A 206 -2.11 -8.21 -17.79
CA ASP A 206 -2.51 -7.52 -16.55
C ASP A 206 -3.72 -6.60 -16.78
N MET A 207 -3.86 -6.01 -17.97
CA MET A 207 -5.07 -5.27 -18.38
C MET A 207 -6.29 -6.17 -18.40
N GLU A 208 -6.19 -7.35 -19.02
CA GLU A 208 -7.27 -8.36 -19.05
C GLU A 208 -7.63 -8.82 -17.64
N TYR A 209 -6.63 -9.14 -16.82
CA TYR A 209 -6.83 -9.54 -15.43
C TYR A 209 -7.51 -8.43 -14.62
N PHE A 210 -7.10 -7.19 -14.78
CA PHE A 210 -7.73 -6.05 -14.11
C PHE A 210 -9.19 -5.87 -14.54
N CYS A 211 -9.46 -5.93 -15.85
CA CYS A 211 -10.82 -5.86 -16.39
C CYS A 211 -11.70 -6.97 -15.81
N TRP A 212 -11.22 -8.22 -15.81
CA TRP A 212 -11.92 -9.33 -15.21
C TRP A 212 -12.21 -9.12 -13.72
N ARG A 213 -11.20 -8.65 -12.96
CA ARG A 213 -11.37 -8.38 -11.53
C ARG A 213 -12.38 -7.26 -11.26
N MET A 214 -12.38 -6.23 -12.09
CA MET A 214 -13.25 -5.07 -11.97
C MET A 214 -14.63 -5.26 -12.61
N ASP A 215 -14.85 -6.36 -13.31
CA ASP A 215 -16.06 -6.59 -14.13
C ASP A 215 -16.25 -5.46 -15.17
N TRP A 216 -15.15 -5.10 -15.81
CA TRP A 216 -15.07 -4.07 -16.84
C TRP A 216 -14.72 -4.67 -18.20
N SER A 217 -15.25 -4.05 -19.23
CA SER A 217 -14.74 -4.22 -20.59
C SER A 217 -13.42 -3.49 -20.78
N MET A 218 -12.67 -3.85 -21.82
CA MET A 218 -11.46 -3.15 -22.22
C MET A 218 -11.74 -1.69 -22.61
N SER A 219 -12.94 -1.39 -23.13
CA SER A 219 -13.36 -0.02 -23.44
C SER A 219 -13.49 0.82 -22.16
N GLU A 220 -14.15 0.29 -21.13
CA GLU A 220 -14.30 0.99 -19.85
C GLU A 220 -12.95 1.26 -19.18
N LEU A 221 -11.99 0.33 -19.28
CA LEU A 221 -10.63 0.57 -18.81
C LEU A 221 -9.95 1.70 -19.58
N LYS A 222 -10.05 1.69 -20.92
CA LYS A 222 -9.47 2.76 -21.77
C LYS A 222 -10.11 4.12 -21.47
N ASP A 223 -11.41 4.16 -21.29
CA ASP A 223 -12.15 5.37 -20.92
C ASP A 223 -11.72 5.88 -19.54
N TYR A 224 -11.55 4.97 -18.56
CA TYR A 224 -11.03 5.32 -17.24
C TYR A 224 -9.63 5.94 -17.32
N ILE A 225 -8.73 5.33 -18.08
CA ILE A 225 -7.35 5.83 -18.24
C ILE A 225 -7.32 7.16 -18.99
N GLY A 226 -8.07 7.28 -20.09
CA GLY A 226 -8.02 8.43 -21.01
C GLY A 226 -8.77 9.66 -20.51
N ARG A 227 -9.76 9.50 -19.65
CA ARG A 227 -10.54 10.66 -19.16
C ARG A 227 -9.69 11.58 -18.27
N LYS A 228 -9.94 12.89 -18.39
CA LYS A 228 -9.30 13.89 -17.54
C LYS A 228 -9.58 13.61 -16.05
N LYS A 229 -8.53 13.65 -15.23
CA LYS A 229 -8.65 13.49 -13.78
C LYS A 229 -9.66 14.46 -13.19
N ARG A 230 -10.61 13.96 -12.41
CA ARG A 230 -11.57 14.78 -11.67
C ARG A 230 -10.87 15.42 -10.47
N THR A 231 -11.16 16.70 -10.22
CA THR A 231 -10.67 17.39 -9.03
C THR A 231 -11.73 17.26 -7.94
N HIS A 232 -11.33 16.73 -6.79
CA HIS A 232 -12.22 16.60 -5.63
C HIS A 232 -11.79 17.56 -4.54
N SER A 233 -12.73 18.36 -4.03
CA SER A 233 -12.46 19.42 -3.06
C SER A 233 -12.19 18.90 -1.65
N SER A 234 -12.82 17.80 -1.23
CA SER A 234 -12.55 17.18 0.08
C SER A 234 -13.21 15.80 0.20
N TYR A 235 -12.50 14.89 0.85
CA TYR A 235 -13.06 13.61 1.30
C TYR A 235 -13.15 13.61 2.84
N PRO A 236 -14.13 12.90 3.43
CA PRO A 236 -14.14 12.68 4.88
C PRO A 236 -12.81 12.09 5.34
N SER A 237 -12.19 12.67 6.36
CA SER A 237 -10.86 12.22 6.80
C SER A 237 -10.75 12.19 8.31
N GLU A 238 -10.10 11.14 8.83
CA GLU A 238 -9.70 11.02 10.24
C GLU A 238 -8.30 11.64 10.51
N SER A 239 -7.64 12.19 9.49
CA SER A 239 -6.30 12.76 9.63
C SER A 239 -6.22 13.89 10.67
N ASN A 240 -7.31 14.61 10.92
CA ASN A 240 -7.35 15.67 11.92
C ASN A 240 -7.25 15.10 13.35
N PHE A 241 -7.87 13.95 13.64
CA PHE A 241 -7.70 13.27 14.94
C PHE A 241 -6.25 12.91 15.19
N TYR A 242 -5.57 12.39 14.16
CA TYR A 242 -4.14 12.09 14.25
C TYR A 242 -3.29 13.34 14.51
N LYS A 243 -3.55 14.44 13.81
CA LYS A 243 -2.82 15.70 14.00
C LYS A 243 -3.00 16.25 15.42
N ILE A 244 -4.23 16.22 15.94
CA ILE A 244 -4.55 16.65 17.32
C ILE A 244 -3.83 15.77 18.33
N ALA A 245 -3.94 14.44 18.20
CA ALA A 245 -3.29 13.50 19.10
C ALA A 245 -1.76 13.66 19.09
N LYS A 246 -1.15 13.83 17.91
CA LYS A 246 0.28 14.08 17.76
C LYS A 246 0.70 15.40 18.43
N SER A 247 -0.10 16.45 18.30
CA SER A 247 0.15 17.74 18.95
C SER A 247 0.11 17.63 20.48
N ILE A 248 -0.90 16.93 21.02
CA ILE A 248 -1.02 16.69 22.46
C ILE A 248 0.19 15.87 22.96
N TYR A 249 0.50 14.76 22.30
CA TYR A 249 1.63 13.90 22.66
C TYR A 249 2.97 14.65 22.67
N SER A 250 3.21 15.51 21.68
CA SER A 250 4.44 16.32 21.60
C SER A 250 4.55 17.36 22.73
N LYS A 251 3.42 17.80 23.33
CA LYS A 251 3.41 18.75 24.47
C LYS A 251 3.64 18.05 25.80
N ILE A 252 3.20 16.79 25.93
CA ILE A 252 3.37 16.00 27.17
C ILE A 252 4.82 15.50 27.31
N ARG A 253 5.53 15.34 26.19
CA ARG A 253 6.90 14.81 26.16
C ARG A 253 7.99 15.89 26.24
N LYS A 254 7.62 17.14 26.31
CA LYS A 254 8.49 18.27 26.66
C LYS A 254 8.42 18.55 28.15
#